data_96575fc1f26fe5877c85c3fbae154465
#
_entry.id   96575fc1f26fe5877c85c3fbae154465
#
_cell.length_a   1.000
_cell.length_b   1.000
_cell.length_c   1.000
_cell.angle_alpha   90.00
_cell.angle_beta   90.00
_cell.angle_gamma   90.00
#
_symmetry.space_group_name_H-M   'P 1'
#
loop_
_entity.id
_entity.type
_entity.pdbx_description
1 polymer ?
#
loop_
_entity_poly.entity_id
_entity_poly.type
_entity_poly.pdbx_seq_one_letter_code
_entity_poly.pdbx_strand_id
1 'polypeptide(L)'
;MEVCKSQDLCPGFYRMKMMKKEKIYIVEDDEMIVQLLKQHLGKSYLVESVQNFRAVSQEVAEIKPDLVLMDISLPYYNGFYWTTEMRKTMTMPIIFISSSDDEMNAVMAMNMGGDDFVSKPFSLGILDAKIGAFLRRVNQFSKSTDLSIDQFQLSLDGRFSSELEQVQLSPTETKILTALLKRQGQIVSKEELLEKLWENEEFI
;
A
#
# COMPACT_ATOMS: atom_id res chain seq x y z
N MET A 1 -15.63 60.55 20.34
CA MET A 1 -16.01 60.16 18.96
C MET A 1 -15.38 58.83 18.70
N GLU A 2 -16.25 57.87 18.62
CA GLU A 2 -16.03 56.50 19.08
C GLU A 2 -15.22 55.66 18.12
N VAL A 3 -14.27 54.95 18.72
CA VAL A 3 -13.44 53.92 18.14
C VAL A 3 -14.32 52.67 18.00
N CYS A 4 -14.65 52.25 16.81
CA CYS A 4 -15.25 50.95 16.57
C CYS A 4 -14.20 49.88 16.58
N LYS A 5 -14.14 49.18 17.71
CA LYS A 5 -13.52 47.87 17.84
C LYS A 5 -14.54 46.85 17.35
N SER A 6 -14.21 46.07 16.34
CA SER A 6 -14.80 44.76 16.14
C SER A 6 -13.81 43.89 15.36
N GLN A 7 -13.00 43.23 16.11
CA GLN A 7 -12.55 41.86 15.78
C GLN A 7 -13.82 41.02 15.82
N ASP A 8 -14.21 40.42 14.68
CA ASP A 8 -14.89 39.13 14.68
C ASP A 8 -15.22 38.72 13.26
N LEU A 9 -14.94 37.47 13.00
CA LEU A 9 -15.49 36.60 11.97
C LEU A 9 -15.01 36.75 10.53
N CYS A 10 -13.90 36.08 10.24
CA CYS A 10 -13.84 35.27 9.04
C CYS A 10 -13.75 33.77 9.45
N PRO A 11 -14.87 33.08 9.56
CA PRO A 11 -14.85 31.62 9.64
C PRO A 11 -14.78 31.08 8.21
N GLY A 12 -13.66 30.55 7.80
CA GLY A 12 -13.62 29.95 6.48
C GLY A 12 -12.23 29.74 5.87
N PHE A 13 -11.17 29.85 6.61
CA PHE A 13 -9.93 29.22 6.18
C PHE A 13 -10.06 27.71 6.40
N TYR A 14 -10.70 27.02 5.47
CA TYR A 14 -10.44 25.61 5.26
C TYR A 14 -8.93 25.50 5.07
N ARG A 15 -8.27 25.03 6.12
CA ARG A 15 -6.87 24.59 6.09
C ARG A 15 -6.85 23.49 5.05
N MET A 16 -6.55 23.83 3.78
CA MET A 16 -6.24 22.85 2.75
C MET A 16 -5.09 22.05 3.32
N LYS A 17 -5.42 20.89 3.90
CA LYS A 17 -4.46 19.88 4.28
C LYS A 17 -3.74 19.58 2.97
N MET A 18 -2.50 20.05 2.83
CA MET A 18 -1.68 19.71 1.67
C MET A 18 -1.69 18.19 1.60
N MET A 19 -2.45 17.63 0.67
CA MET A 19 -2.49 16.18 0.46
C MET A 19 -1.10 15.81 0.02
N LYS A 20 -0.39 15.06 0.86
CA LYS A 20 0.90 14.47 0.52
C LYS A 20 0.67 13.64 -0.72
N LYS A 21 1.32 13.97 -1.83
CA LYS A 21 1.28 13.12 -3.03
C LYS A 21 1.92 11.79 -2.69
N GLU A 22 1.25 10.71 -3.04
CA GLU A 22 1.81 9.37 -2.91
C GLU A 22 3.04 9.23 -3.80
N LYS A 23 4.00 8.45 -3.33
CA LYS A 23 5.27 8.20 -3.99
C LYS A 23 5.28 6.84 -4.65
N ILE A 24 5.54 6.80 -5.96
CA ILE A 24 5.72 5.60 -6.75
C ILE A 24 7.20 5.44 -7.10
N TYR A 25 7.73 4.25 -6.90
CA TYR A 25 9.09 3.92 -7.26
C TYR A 25 9.11 2.91 -8.42
N ILE A 26 9.87 3.21 -9.46
CA ILE A 26 9.96 2.40 -10.69
C ILE A 26 11.29 1.68 -10.72
N VAL A 27 11.25 0.36 -10.85
CA VAL A 27 12.41 -0.51 -11.05
C VAL A 27 12.27 -1.13 -12.43
N GLU A 28 12.88 -0.50 -13.41
CA GLU A 28 12.82 -0.81 -14.85
C GLU A 28 14.14 -0.37 -15.48
N ASP A 29 14.73 -1.16 -16.37
CA ASP A 29 15.98 -0.85 -17.04
C ASP A 29 15.81 -0.24 -18.44
N ASP A 30 14.61 -0.35 -19.01
CA ASP A 30 14.27 0.35 -20.26
C ASP A 30 13.95 1.82 -19.97
N GLU A 31 14.90 2.70 -20.35
CA GLU A 31 14.76 4.15 -20.14
C GLU A 31 13.51 4.73 -20.84
N MET A 32 13.07 4.17 -21.97
CA MET A 32 11.88 4.67 -22.66
C MET A 32 10.62 4.38 -21.85
N ILE A 33 10.53 3.20 -21.24
CA ILE A 33 9.43 2.83 -20.35
C ILE A 33 9.46 3.70 -19.11
N VAL A 34 10.63 3.89 -18.50
CA VAL A 34 10.81 4.77 -17.33
C VAL A 34 10.33 6.19 -17.63
N GLN A 35 10.74 6.77 -18.75
CA GLN A 35 10.34 8.12 -19.15
C GLN A 35 8.83 8.21 -19.39
N LEU A 36 8.25 7.24 -20.10
CA LEU A 36 6.82 7.16 -20.35
C LEU A 36 6.03 7.13 -19.03
N LEU A 37 6.43 6.26 -18.10
CA LEU A 37 5.80 6.13 -16.79
C LEU A 37 5.97 7.39 -15.96
N LYS A 38 7.16 7.98 -15.90
CA LYS A 38 7.41 9.26 -15.21
C LYS A 38 6.55 10.40 -15.74
N GLN A 39 6.46 10.53 -17.06
CA GLN A 39 5.65 11.57 -17.70
C GLN A 39 4.16 11.37 -17.41
N HIS A 40 3.68 10.14 -17.44
CA HIS A 40 2.26 9.85 -17.22
C HIS A 40 1.87 9.95 -15.75
N LEU A 41 2.55 9.21 -14.88
CA LEU A 41 2.24 9.12 -13.45
C LEU A 41 2.62 10.38 -12.68
N GLY A 42 3.63 11.12 -13.12
CA GLY A 42 4.10 12.36 -12.48
C GLY A 42 3.06 13.49 -12.44
N LYS A 43 1.98 13.38 -13.21
CA LYS A 43 0.82 14.29 -13.13
C LYS A 43 0.12 14.19 -11.77
N SER A 44 0.04 12.97 -11.23
CA SER A 44 -0.75 12.65 -10.02
C SER A 44 0.11 12.27 -8.83
N TYR A 45 1.27 11.67 -9.05
CA TYR A 45 2.15 11.08 -8.04
C TYR A 45 3.54 11.72 -8.01
N LEU A 46 4.29 11.50 -6.94
CA LEU A 46 5.74 11.69 -6.93
C LEU A 46 6.38 10.41 -7.48
N VAL A 47 7.16 10.52 -8.57
CA VAL A 47 7.69 9.35 -9.25
C VAL A 47 9.21 9.40 -9.24
N GLU A 48 9.81 8.38 -8.65
CA GLU A 48 11.24 8.14 -8.66
C GLU A 48 11.55 6.81 -9.35
N SER A 49 12.77 6.62 -9.82
CA SER A 49 13.20 5.37 -10.46
C SER A 49 14.55 4.94 -9.92
N VAL A 50 14.81 3.64 -10.01
CA VAL A 50 16.07 3.02 -9.60
C VAL A 50 17.28 3.74 -10.21
N GLN A 51 18.31 3.91 -9.40
CA GLN A 51 19.60 4.47 -9.82
C GLN A 51 20.70 3.39 -9.79
N ASN A 52 20.57 2.41 -8.90
CA ASN A 52 21.55 1.35 -8.75
C ASN A 52 20.88 -0.02 -8.68
N PHE A 53 20.89 -0.76 -9.77
CA PHE A 53 20.32 -2.10 -9.87
C PHE A 53 21.00 -3.16 -8.97
N ARG A 54 22.10 -2.82 -8.29
CA ARG A 54 22.74 -3.70 -7.30
C ARG A 54 22.27 -3.44 -5.87
N ALA A 55 21.49 -2.37 -5.64
CA ALA A 55 21.09 -1.93 -4.32
C ALA A 55 19.60 -1.54 -4.26
N VAL A 56 18.73 -2.15 -5.09
CA VAL A 56 17.31 -1.78 -5.22
C VAL A 56 16.60 -1.76 -3.87
N SER A 57 16.78 -2.80 -3.07
CA SER A 57 16.07 -2.88 -1.78
C SER A 57 16.53 -1.80 -0.78
N GLN A 58 17.80 -1.35 -0.87
CA GLN A 58 18.34 -0.26 -0.05
C GLN A 58 17.74 1.08 -0.48
N GLU A 59 17.72 1.36 -1.79
CA GLU A 59 17.10 2.57 -2.33
C GLU A 59 15.61 2.67 -1.93
N VAL A 60 14.87 1.57 -2.05
CA VAL A 60 13.45 1.51 -1.64
C VAL A 60 13.29 1.78 -0.14
N ALA A 61 14.19 1.24 0.71
CA ALA A 61 14.15 1.49 2.15
C ALA A 61 14.41 2.97 2.52
N GLU A 62 15.28 3.65 1.78
CA GLU A 62 15.59 5.08 1.96
C GLU A 62 14.45 5.97 1.46
N ILE A 63 13.94 5.68 0.25
CA ILE A 63 12.92 6.47 -0.43
C ILE A 63 11.55 6.30 0.23
N LYS A 64 11.24 5.11 0.78
CA LYS A 64 9.97 4.75 1.40
C LYS A 64 8.78 5.08 0.50
N PRO A 65 8.68 4.45 -0.67
CA PRO A 65 7.57 4.66 -1.58
C PRO A 65 6.27 4.06 -1.03
N ASP A 66 5.15 4.59 -1.50
CA ASP A 66 3.82 4.07 -1.20
C ASP A 66 3.44 2.90 -2.13
N LEU A 67 4.14 2.74 -3.27
CA LEU A 67 3.97 1.64 -4.22
C LEU A 67 5.23 1.48 -5.08
N VAL A 68 5.56 0.24 -5.42
CA VAL A 68 6.66 -0.11 -6.35
C VAL A 68 6.11 -0.71 -7.63
N LEU A 69 6.59 -0.23 -8.76
CA LEU A 69 6.45 -0.89 -10.07
C LEU A 69 7.76 -1.63 -10.34
N MET A 70 7.69 -2.94 -10.55
CA MET A 70 8.85 -3.82 -10.62
C MET A 70 8.89 -4.58 -11.94
N ASP A 71 9.90 -4.34 -12.77
CA ASP A 71 10.16 -5.26 -13.89
C ASP A 71 10.76 -6.57 -13.39
N ILE A 72 10.43 -7.67 -14.07
CA ILE A 72 11.01 -8.99 -13.80
C ILE A 72 12.41 -9.09 -14.38
N SER A 73 12.60 -8.59 -15.60
CA SER A 73 13.83 -8.77 -16.38
C SER A 73 14.83 -7.64 -16.13
N LEU A 74 15.45 -7.64 -14.96
CA LEU A 74 16.39 -6.60 -14.53
C LEU A 74 17.86 -7.09 -14.66
N PRO A 75 18.82 -6.17 -14.82
CA PRO A 75 20.23 -6.50 -14.77
C PRO A 75 20.65 -6.95 -13.36
N TYR A 76 21.61 -7.88 -13.29
CA TYR A 76 22.18 -8.52 -12.08
C TYR A 76 21.24 -9.49 -11.36
N TYR A 77 20.15 -9.01 -10.78
CA TYR A 77 19.13 -9.78 -10.07
C TYR A 77 17.76 -9.44 -10.61
N ASN A 78 16.93 -10.44 -10.86
CA ASN A 78 15.58 -10.25 -11.37
C ASN A 78 14.63 -9.62 -10.33
N GLY A 79 13.46 -9.15 -10.80
CA GLY A 79 12.47 -8.52 -9.94
C GLY A 79 11.94 -9.43 -8.83
N PHE A 80 11.88 -10.75 -9.05
CA PHE A 80 11.47 -11.72 -8.03
C PHE A 80 12.43 -11.74 -6.84
N TYR A 81 13.74 -11.75 -7.13
CA TYR A 81 14.76 -11.66 -6.09
C TYR A 81 14.58 -10.39 -5.25
N TRP A 82 14.47 -9.23 -5.89
CA TRP A 82 14.30 -7.96 -5.19
C TRP A 82 13.02 -7.90 -4.38
N THR A 83 11.92 -8.43 -4.91
CA THR A 83 10.65 -8.52 -4.18
C THR A 83 10.79 -9.36 -2.92
N THR A 84 11.42 -10.55 -3.02
CA THR A 84 11.68 -11.41 -1.88
C THR A 84 12.55 -10.71 -0.81
N GLU A 85 13.58 -9.97 -1.23
CA GLU A 85 14.42 -9.21 -0.29
C GLU A 85 13.63 -8.08 0.40
N MET A 86 12.84 -7.34 -0.35
CA MET A 86 12.00 -6.27 0.21
C MET A 86 10.94 -6.79 1.17
N ARG A 87 10.32 -7.94 0.88
CA ARG A 87 9.29 -8.54 1.74
C ARG A 87 9.78 -9.00 3.10
N LYS A 88 11.10 -9.10 3.31
CA LYS A 88 11.66 -9.38 4.66
C LYS A 88 11.38 -8.26 5.66
N THR A 89 11.23 -7.02 5.17
CA THR A 89 11.12 -5.82 6.04
C THR A 89 10.09 -4.80 5.59
N MET A 90 9.47 -4.98 4.42
CA MET A 90 8.61 -3.98 3.79
C MET A 90 7.30 -4.60 3.32
N THR A 91 6.20 -3.83 3.43
CA THR A 91 4.83 -4.28 3.15
C THR A 91 4.11 -3.44 2.08
N MET A 92 4.79 -2.42 1.49
CA MET A 92 4.17 -1.61 0.45
C MET A 92 3.76 -2.47 -0.76
N PRO A 93 2.72 -2.09 -1.50
CA PRO A 93 2.30 -2.79 -2.71
C PRO A 93 3.41 -2.84 -3.77
N ILE A 94 3.56 -4.01 -4.40
CA ILE A 94 4.48 -4.24 -5.53
C ILE A 94 3.66 -4.76 -6.70
N ILE A 95 3.61 -4.00 -7.80
CA ILE A 95 3.00 -4.41 -9.05
C ILE A 95 4.12 -4.79 -10.01
N PHE A 96 4.11 -6.04 -10.47
CA PHE A 96 5.05 -6.46 -11.50
C PHE A 96 4.64 -5.96 -12.89
N ILE A 97 5.63 -5.56 -13.67
CA ILE A 97 5.49 -5.23 -15.09
C ILE A 97 6.45 -6.15 -15.86
N SER A 98 5.96 -6.92 -16.83
CA SER A 98 6.81 -7.86 -17.56
C SER A 98 6.41 -8.01 -19.03
N SER A 99 7.40 -8.24 -19.88
CA SER A 99 7.22 -8.54 -21.30
C SER A 99 6.80 -9.99 -21.60
N SER A 100 6.67 -10.82 -20.58
CA SER A 100 6.32 -12.23 -20.72
C SER A 100 4.83 -12.44 -20.46
N ASP A 101 4.10 -12.86 -21.49
CA ASP A 101 2.68 -13.27 -21.41
C ASP A 101 2.49 -14.65 -20.76
N ASP A 102 3.51 -15.15 -20.08
CA ASP A 102 3.48 -16.46 -19.48
C ASP A 102 2.69 -16.40 -18.14
N GLU A 103 1.56 -17.10 -18.10
CA GLU A 103 0.75 -17.29 -16.89
C GLU A 103 1.60 -17.77 -15.71
N MET A 104 2.66 -18.54 -15.98
CA MET A 104 3.61 -19.01 -14.98
C MET A 104 4.34 -17.86 -14.30
N ASN A 105 4.68 -16.80 -15.02
CA ASN A 105 5.33 -15.62 -14.45
C ASN A 105 4.37 -14.82 -13.54
N ALA A 106 3.09 -14.74 -13.91
CA ALA A 106 2.09 -14.12 -13.05
C ALA A 106 1.91 -14.89 -11.74
N VAL A 107 1.82 -16.22 -11.80
CA VAL A 107 1.75 -17.09 -10.62
C VAL A 107 3.02 -16.95 -9.77
N MET A 108 4.20 -16.96 -10.40
CA MET A 108 5.46 -16.74 -9.68
C MET A 108 5.53 -15.37 -9.01
N ALA A 109 5.08 -14.32 -9.70
CA ALA A 109 5.03 -12.96 -9.16
C ALA A 109 4.25 -12.90 -7.85
N MET A 110 3.07 -13.53 -7.81
CA MET A 110 2.25 -13.61 -6.60
C MET A 110 2.93 -14.43 -5.50
N ASN A 111 3.48 -15.60 -5.84
CA ASN A 111 4.18 -16.47 -4.88
C ASN A 111 5.42 -15.81 -4.27
N MET A 112 6.08 -14.90 -5.00
CA MET A 112 7.25 -14.16 -4.51
C MET A 112 6.90 -12.88 -3.75
N GLY A 113 5.60 -12.65 -3.48
CA GLY A 113 5.13 -11.53 -2.67
C GLY A 113 4.75 -10.27 -3.47
N GLY A 114 4.54 -10.39 -4.78
CA GLY A 114 3.87 -9.36 -5.57
C GLY A 114 2.39 -9.27 -5.23
N ASP A 115 1.82 -8.10 -5.41
CA ASP A 115 0.40 -7.85 -5.15
C ASP A 115 -0.42 -7.84 -6.44
N ASP A 116 0.21 -7.60 -7.59
CA ASP A 116 -0.43 -7.62 -8.90
C ASP A 116 0.61 -7.77 -10.03
N PHE A 117 0.10 -7.97 -11.24
CA PHE A 117 0.91 -8.18 -12.44
C PHE A 117 0.30 -7.44 -13.64
N VAL A 118 1.15 -6.90 -14.51
CA VAL A 118 0.77 -6.23 -15.74
C VAL A 118 1.72 -6.66 -16.87
N SER A 119 1.19 -7.28 -17.92
CA SER A 119 1.99 -7.69 -19.09
C SER A 119 2.26 -6.51 -20.04
N LYS A 120 3.47 -6.44 -20.58
CA LYS A 120 3.87 -5.53 -21.66
C LYS A 120 3.45 -6.15 -23.02
N PRO A 121 2.84 -5.39 -23.95
CA PRO A 121 2.50 -3.98 -23.86
C PRO A 121 1.25 -3.72 -23.02
N PHE A 122 1.27 -2.71 -22.15
CA PHE A 122 0.17 -2.40 -21.25
C PHE A 122 -0.53 -1.08 -21.61
N SER A 123 -1.80 -1.00 -21.24
CA SER A 123 -2.54 0.25 -21.26
C SER A 123 -2.22 1.07 -20.00
N LEU A 124 -1.83 2.33 -20.19
CA LEU A 124 -1.60 3.26 -19.09
C LEU A 124 -2.85 3.43 -18.21
N GLY A 125 -4.05 3.41 -18.80
CA GLY A 125 -5.31 3.49 -18.06
C GLY A 125 -5.55 2.27 -17.15
N ILE A 126 -5.17 1.07 -17.58
CA ILE A 126 -5.25 -0.15 -16.74
C ILE A 126 -4.24 -0.04 -15.59
N LEU A 127 -3.01 0.40 -15.89
CA LEU A 127 -1.99 0.60 -14.87
C LEU A 127 -2.43 1.62 -13.82
N ASP A 128 -2.97 2.77 -14.24
CA ASP A 128 -3.53 3.80 -13.35
C ASP A 128 -4.64 3.23 -12.45
N ALA A 129 -5.55 2.45 -13.03
CA ALA A 129 -6.64 1.85 -12.25
C ALA A 129 -6.12 0.90 -11.17
N LYS A 130 -5.11 0.08 -11.48
CA LYS A 130 -4.45 -0.83 -10.53
C LYS A 130 -3.71 -0.05 -9.44
N ILE A 131 -2.85 0.90 -9.80
CA ILE A 131 -2.13 1.77 -8.86
C ILE A 131 -3.12 2.47 -7.92
N GLY A 132 -4.15 3.11 -8.48
CA GLY A 132 -5.16 3.80 -7.69
C GLY A 132 -5.94 2.88 -6.75
N ALA A 133 -6.19 1.62 -7.14
CA ALA A 133 -6.84 0.64 -6.28
C ALA A 133 -5.97 0.29 -5.06
N PHE A 134 -4.66 0.04 -5.28
CA PHE A 134 -3.74 -0.28 -4.19
C PHE A 134 -3.51 0.92 -3.26
N LEU A 135 -3.24 2.09 -3.80
CA LEU A 135 -3.03 3.30 -2.99
C LEU A 135 -4.29 3.69 -2.20
N ARG A 136 -5.49 3.52 -2.77
CA ARG A 136 -6.73 3.72 -2.00
C ARG A 136 -6.85 2.72 -0.85
N ARG A 137 -6.50 1.45 -1.04
CA ARG A 137 -6.50 0.45 0.04
C ARG A 137 -5.55 0.88 1.15
N VAL A 138 -4.29 1.18 0.82
CA VAL A 138 -3.30 1.67 1.79
C VAL A 138 -3.80 2.92 2.52
N ASN A 139 -4.35 3.91 1.81
CA ASN A 139 -4.89 5.13 2.40
C ASN A 139 -6.21 4.94 3.16
N GLN A 140 -7.07 4.01 2.74
CA GLN A 140 -8.28 3.65 3.47
C GLN A 140 -7.94 2.87 4.73
N PHE A 141 -6.94 1.99 4.68
CA PHE A 141 -6.40 1.32 5.87
C PHE A 141 -5.77 2.33 6.85
N SER A 142 -5.18 3.41 6.37
CA SER A 142 -4.67 4.51 7.21
C SER A 142 -5.76 5.47 7.72
N LYS A 143 -6.95 5.48 7.12
CA LYS A 143 -8.07 6.37 7.46
C LYS A 143 -9.29 5.66 8.05
N SER A 144 -9.39 4.35 7.87
CA SER A 144 -10.50 3.59 8.44
C SER A 144 -10.18 3.26 9.89
N THR A 145 -10.81 4.01 10.76
CA THR A 145 -11.05 3.78 12.18
C THR A 145 -10.19 2.67 12.77
N ASP A 146 -9.07 3.08 13.37
CA ASP A 146 -8.42 2.25 14.36
C ASP A 146 -9.51 1.83 15.36
N LEU A 147 -9.72 0.53 15.46
CA LEU A 147 -10.62 0.01 16.48
C LEU A 147 -9.91 0.21 17.80
N SER A 148 -10.51 0.99 18.69
CA SER A 148 -9.92 1.26 20.00
C SER A 148 -10.72 0.58 21.09
N ILE A 149 -10.01 0.05 22.07
CA ILE A 149 -10.57 -0.41 23.35
C ILE A 149 -9.65 0.08 24.46
N ASP A 150 -10.17 0.91 25.34
CA ASP A 150 -9.42 1.59 26.40
C ASP A 150 -8.18 2.31 25.83
N GLN A 151 -6.98 1.91 26.25
CA GLN A 151 -5.70 2.45 25.82
C GLN A 151 -5.11 1.75 24.60
N PHE A 152 -5.79 0.74 24.05
CA PHE A 152 -5.29 -0.06 22.92
C PHE A 152 -5.94 0.37 21.60
N GLN A 153 -5.15 0.33 20.54
CA GLN A 153 -5.57 0.61 19.16
C GLN A 153 -5.19 -0.55 18.27
N LEU A 154 -6.14 -1.01 17.45
CA LEU A 154 -5.92 -2.01 16.42
C LEU A 154 -6.06 -1.36 15.05
N SER A 155 -4.96 -1.27 14.33
CA SER A 155 -4.93 -0.85 12.94
C SER A 155 -5.29 -2.02 12.02
N LEU A 156 -5.86 -1.72 10.86
CA LEU A 156 -6.28 -2.76 9.91
C LEU A 156 -5.12 -3.53 9.27
N ASP A 157 -3.91 -2.97 9.30
CA ASP A 157 -2.67 -3.64 8.90
C ASP A 157 -2.18 -4.67 9.94
N GLY A 158 -2.96 -4.88 11.02
CA GLY A 158 -2.63 -5.82 12.09
C GLY A 158 -1.72 -5.25 13.17
N ARG A 159 -1.46 -3.96 13.17
CA ARG A 159 -0.71 -3.31 14.24
C ARG A 159 -1.60 -3.11 15.44
N PHE A 160 -1.27 -3.76 16.55
CA PHE A 160 -1.92 -3.60 17.84
C PHE A 160 -0.99 -2.85 18.77
N SER A 161 -1.40 -1.68 19.25
CA SER A 161 -0.54 -0.78 20.01
C SER A 161 -1.24 -0.14 21.20
N SER A 162 -0.46 0.15 22.23
CA SER A 162 -0.79 1.01 23.36
C SER A 162 0.23 2.14 23.48
N GLU A 163 0.14 2.97 24.50
CA GLU A 163 1.15 4.03 24.77
C GLU A 163 2.55 3.46 25.06
N LEU A 164 2.65 2.19 25.49
CA LEU A 164 3.89 1.58 25.96
C LEU A 164 4.43 0.50 25.04
N GLU A 165 3.57 -0.20 24.32
CA GLU A 165 3.96 -1.38 23.53
C GLU A 165 3.24 -1.44 22.18
N GLN A 166 3.90 -2.04 21.21
CA GLN A 166 3.35 -2.31 19.88
C GLN A 166 3.68 -3.73 19.45
N VAL A 167 2.66 -4.45 18.96
CA VAL A 167 2.78 -5.82 18.45
C VAL A 167 2.20 -5.89 17.04
N GLN A 168 2.85 -6.63 16.15
CA GLN A 168 2.32 -6.94 14.83
C GLN A 168 1.56 -8.28 14.90
N LEU A 169 0.26 -8.24 14.64
CA LEU A 169 -0.60 -9.41 14.58
C LEU A 169 -0.54 -10.06 13.19
N SER A 170 -0.69 -11.38 13.16
CA SER A 170 -0.93 -12.11 11.92
C SER A 170 -2.28 -11.73 11.29
N PRO A 171 -2.50 -11.98 10.00
CA PRO A 171 -3.78 -11.70 9.35
C PRO A 171 -4.98 -12.36 10.04
N THR A 172 -4.81 -13.60 10.51
CA THR A 172 -5.85 -14.34 11.24
C THR A 172 -6.17 -13.71 12.59
N GLU A 173 -5.16 -13.37 13.37
CA GLU A 173 -5.32 -12.68 14.66
C GLU A 173 -5.98 -11.31 14.48
N THR A 174 -5.59 -10.56 13.46
CA THR A 174 -6.19 -9.28 13.12
C THR A 174 -7.67 -9.42 12.77
N LYS A 175 -8.06 -10.44 11.98
CA LYS A 175 -9.46 -10.73 11.64
C LYS A 175 -10.28 -11.07 12.90
N ILE A 176 -9.76 -11.94 13.75
CA ILE A 176 -10.42 -12.35 14.99
C ILE A 176 -10.61 -11.14 15.91
N LEU A 177 -9.54 -10.40 16.18
CA LEU A 177 -9.60 -9.24 17.08
C LEU A 177 -10.52 -8.15 16.52
N THR A 178 -10.49 -7.90 15.23
CA THR A 178 -11.42 -6.99 14.54
C THR A 178 -12.89 -7.42 14.71
N ALA A 179 -13.18 -8.71 14.59
CA ALA A 179 -14.54 -9.24 14.76
C ALA A 179 -15.05 -9.04 16.20
N LEU A 180 -14.17 -9.28 17.18
CA LEU A 180 -14.49 -9.09 18.59
C LEU A 180 -14.68 -7.61 18.94
N LEU A 181 -13.79 -6.73 18.50
CA LEU A 181 -13.85 -5.28 18.76
C LEU A 181 -15.08 -4.61 18.14
N LYS A 182 -15.52 -5.06 16.96
CA LYS A 182 -16.76 -4.56 16.32
C LYS A 182 -18.02 -4.94 17.08
N ARG A 183 -17.97 -5.96 17.93
CA ARG A 183 -19.09 -6.43 18.76
C ARG A 183 -18.80 -6.26 20.26
N GLN A 184 -18.14 -5.18 20.62
CA GLN A 184 -17.81 -4.89 22.00
C GLN A 184 -19.04 -4.96 22.92
N GLY A 185 -18.93 -5.69 24.03
CA GLY A 185 -20.03 -5.92 24.95
C GLY A 185 -21.02 -7.02 24.56
N GLN A 186 -20.78 -7.73 23.44
CA GLN A 186 -21.60 -8.86 23.00
C GLN A 186 -20.78 -10.16 23.01
N ILE A 187 -21.46 -11.29 23.22
CA ILE A 187 -20.83 -12.60 23.10
C ILE A 187 -20.75 -12.95 21.60
N VAL A 188 -19.57 -13.29 21.13
CA VAL A 188 -19.34 -13.81 19.77
C VAL A 188 -19.08 -15.29 19.87
N SER A 189 -19.88 -16.11 19.18
CA SER A 189 -19.73 -17.56 19.20
C SER A 189 -18.49 -18.01 18.41
N LYS A 190 -17.99 -19.22 18.71
CA LYS A 190 -16.89 -19.82 17.97
C LYS A 190 -17.25 -20.03 16.51
N GLU A 191 -18.49 -20.42 16.23
CA GLU A 191 -19.04 -20.66 14.90
C GLU A 191 -19.01 -19.38 14.08
N GLU A 192 -19.46 -18.27 14.63
CA GLU A 192 -19.41 -16.95 13.98
C GLU A 192 -17.97 -16.46 13.68
N LEU A 193 -17.02 -16.76 14.56
CA LEU A 193 -15.61 -16.44 14.31
C LEU A 193 -15.03 -17.28 13.19
N LEU A 194 -15.36 -18.58 13.16
CA LEU A 194 -14.92 -19.48 12.12
C LEU A 194 -15.51 -19.09 10.75
N GLU A 195 -16.80 -18.77 10.68
CA GLU A 195 -17.45 -18.29 9.46
C GLU A 195 -16.73 -17.07 8.89
N LYS A 196 -16.43 -16.06 9.72
CA LYS A 196 -15.70 -14.88 9.29
C LYS A 196 -14.25 -15.12 8.87
N LEU A 197 -13.63 -16.16 9.37
CA LEU A 197 -12.30 -16.57 8.94
C LEU A 197 -12.31 -17.22 7.57
N TRP A 198 -13.40 -17.96 7.24
CA TRP A 198 -13.55 -18.71 5.99
C TRP A 198 -14.29 -17.95 4.89
N GLU A 199 -15.02 -16.85 5.18
CA GLU A 199 -15.79 -16.04 4.22
C GLU A 199 -14.95 -15.44 3.07
N ASN A 200 -13.61 -15.57 3.08
CA ASN A 200 -12.72 -15.07 2.03
C ASN A 200 -11.93 -16.17 1.30
N GLU A 201 -12.32 -17.43 1.44
CA GLU A 201 -11.76 -18.56 0.67
C GLU A 201 -12.70 -19.05 -0.44
N GLU A 202 -13.43 -18.15 -1.09
CA GLU A 202 -13.95 -18.46 -2.42
C GLU A 202 -12.83 -18.26 -3.44
N PHE A 203 -12.01 -19.30 -3.55
CA PHE A 203 -11.25 -19.56 -4.75
C PHE A 203 -12.21 -20.13 -5.79
N ILE A 204 -12.53 -19.33 -6.79
CA ILE A 204 -12.86 -19.81 -8.14
C ILE A 204 -11.84 -19.20 -9.08
#